data_cb4da7d4721336f2ad89b677d5f1ff8f
#
_entry.id   cb4da7d4721336f2ad89b677d5f1ff8f
#
_cell.length_a   1.000
_cell.length_b   1.000
_cell.length_c   1.000
_cell.angle_alpha   90.00
_cell.angle_beta   90.00
_cell.angle_gamma   90.00
#
_symmetry.space_group_name_H-M   'P 1'
#
loop_
_entity.id
_entity.type
_entity.pdbx_description
1 polymer ?
#
loop_
_entity_poly.entity_id
_entity_poly.type
_entity_poly.pdbx_seq_one_letter_code
_entity_poly.pdbx_strand_id
1 'polypeptide(L)'
;MLKEERHQYILNRINQNYRIYITALSSELGVSDDTLRRDLAELDELGLLTKVHGGAIARSGIPVEFTDRLNTGIAGKQQMATKVIPLFSPGDIVLMDGGTSNLEVARQIPVDAELSIYTNSFPIVNVLMHHPNLELIFLGGKVFPSSQVTVGVSVFQALQTIRPDWLVLGISNVHPHQGLTGPDSDCLLYTSPS
;
A
#
# COMPACT_ATOMS: atom_id res chain seq x y z
N MET A 1 15.86 -22.80 16.47
CA MET A 1 14.59 -22.31 15.90
C MET A 1 13.95 -23.46 15.12
N LEU A 2 12.70 -23.78 15.41
CA LEU A 2 11.95 -24.81 14.71
C LEU A 2 11.71 -24.38 13.25
N LYS A 3 11.40 -25.36 12.37
CA LYS A 3 11.17 -25.11 10.94
C LYS A 3 9.96 -24.18 10.73
N GLU A 4 8.87 -24.43 11.44
CA GLU A 4 7.64 -23.65 11.37
C GLU A 4 7.84 -22.19 11.82
N GLU A 5 8.61 -22.00 12.89
CA GLU A 5 8.98 -20.64 13.36
C GLU A 5 9.81 -19.90 12.31
N ARG A 6 10.73 -20.63 11.65
CA ARG A 6 11.58 -20.08 10.60
C ARG A 6 10.77 -19.70 9.35
N HIS A 7 9.83 -20.56 8.94
CA HIS A 7 8.89 -20.26 7.86
C HIS A 7 8.07 -19.01 8.16
N GLN A 8 7.51 -18.91 9.37
CA GLN A 8 6.75 -17.72 9.77
C GLN A 8 7.62 -16.47 9.78
N TYR A 9 8.86 -16.57 10.24
CA TYR A 9 9.80 -15.47 10.21
C TYR A 9 10.10 -15.02 8.77
N ILE A 10 10.39 -15.96 7.86
CA ILE A 10 10.62 -15.71 6.44
C ILE A 10 9.42 -14.98 5.81
N LEU A 11 8.20 -15.46 6.05
CA LEU A 11 6.98 -14.85 5.53
C LEU A 11 6.78 -13.44 6.06
N ASN A 12 7.00 -13.22 7.36
CA ASN A 12 6.92 -11.88 7.95
C ASN A 12 7.95 -10.93 7.33
N ARG A 13 9.20 -11.39 7.14
CA ARG A 13 10.27 -10.58 6.54
C ARG A 13 9.99 -10.25 5.07
N ILE A 14 9.47 -11.19 4.29
CA ILE A 14 9.15 -10.96 2.88
C ILE A 14 7.95 -10.02 2.73
N ASN A 15 6.98 -10.10 3.63
CA ASN A 15 5.84 -9.19 3.66
C ASN A 15 6.25 -7.75 4.00
N GLN A 16 7.24 -7.58 4.88
CA GLN A 16 7.77 -6.25 5.26
C GLN A 16 8.64 -5.63 4.17
N ASN A 17 9.50 -6.44 3.53
CA ASN A 17 10.57 -5.94 2.66
C ASN A 17 10.36 -6.24 1.17
N TYR A 18 9.29 -6.99 0.80
CA TYR A 18 8.98 -7.48 -0.55
C TYR A 18 10.06 -8.37 -1.17
N ARG A 19 11.25 -8.41 -0.61
CA ARG A 19 12.40 -9.18 -1.06
C ARG A 19 13.25 -9.58 0.12
N ILE A 20 13.77 -10.80 0.07
CA ILE A 20 14.75 -11.32 1.03
C ILE A 20 15.91 -11.97 0.28
N TYR A 21 17.10 -11.87 0.87
CA TYR A 21 18.30 -12.50 0.36
C TYR A 21 18.74 -13.62 1.29
N ILE A 22 19.13 -14.78 0.73
CA ILE A 22 19.56 -15.95 1.51
C ILE A 22 20.74 -15.59 2.41
N THR A 23 21.73 -14.86 1.90
CA THR A 23 22.91 -14.47 2.67
C THR A 23 22.58 -13.60 3.89
N ALA A 24 21.64 -12.68 3.76
CA ALA A 24 21.19 -11.84 4.86
C ALA A 24 20.42 -12.66 5.92
N LEU A 25 19.48 -13.52 5.47
CA LEU A 25 18.73 -14.40 6.35
C LEU A 25 19.63 -15.44 7.06
N SER A 26 20.63 -15.97 6.37
CA SER A 26 21.61 -16.93 6.93
C SER A 26 22.34 -16.31 8.12
N SER A 27 22.83 -15.07 7.94
CA SER A 27 23.49 -14.33 9.02
C SER A 27 22.54 -13.97 10.17
N GLU A 28 21.30 -13.61 9.86
CA GLU A 28 20.30 -13.17 10.85
C GLU A 28 19.75 -14.34 11.68
N LEU A 29 19.51 -15.50 11.05
CA LEU A 29 18.92 -16.67 11.70
C LEU A 29 19.93 -17.70 12.20
N GLY A 30 21.21 -17.55 11.83
CA GLY A 30 22.26 -18.49 12.21
C GLY A 30 22.07 -19.89 11.60
N VAL A 31 21.47 -19.97 10.41
CA VAL A 31 21.24 -21.24 9.67
C VAL A 31 21.97 -21.22 8.33
N SER A 32 22.27 -22.43 7.81
CA SER A 32 22.98 -22.52 6.54
C SER A 32 22.13 -22.08 5.35
N ASP A 33 22.81 -21.57 4.29
CA ASP A 33 22.17 -21.21 3.02
C ASP A 33 21.36 -22.36 2.43
N ASP A 34 21.83 -23.62 2.58
CA ASP A 34 21.13 -24.80 2.06
C ASP A 34 19.82 -25.07 2.81
N THR A 35 19.79 -24.83 4.12
CA THR A 35 18.57 -24.90 4.91
C THR A 35 17.56 -23.88 4.39
N LEU A 36 17.98 -22.63 4.20
CA LEU A 36 17.11 -21.57 3.68
C LEU A 36 16.66 -21.82 2.25
N ARG A 37 17.52 -22.39 1.38
CA ARG A 37 17.11 -22.78 0.02
C ARG A 37 16.00 -23.82 0.00
N ARG A 38 16.00 -24.76 0.96
CA ARG A 38 14.93 -25.76 1.13
C ARG A 38 13.65 -25.10 1.65
N ASP A 39 13.77 -24.29 2.70
CA ASP A 39 12.61 -23.55 3.25
C ASP A 39 11.94 -22.68 2.19
N LEU A 40 12.71 -21.91 1.42
CA LEU A 40 12.19 -21.08 0.34
C LEU A 40 11.57 -21.90 -0.79
N ALA A 41 12.12 -23.09 -1.09
CA ALA A 41 11.51 -23.99 -2.09
C ALA A 41 10.15 -24.51 -1.64
N GLU A 42 10.03 -24.95 -0.39
CA GLU A 42 8.75 -25.40 0.17
C GLU A 42 7.71 -24.29 0.24
N LEU A 43 8.10 -23.08 0.64
CA LEU A 43 7.20 -21.92 0.68
C LEU A 43 6.77 -21.46 -0.73
N ASP A 44 7.63 -21.63 -1.74
CA ASP A 44 7.30 -21.39 -3.14
C ASP A 44 6.30 -22.43 -3.68
N GLU A 45 6.52 -23.72 -3.38
CA GLU A 45 5.58 -24.81 -3.72
C GLU A 45 4.21 -24.63 -3.06
N LEU A 46 4.16 -24.13 -1.83
CA LEU A 46 2.93 -23.74 -1.13
C LEU A 46 2.29 -22.46 -1.68
N GLY A 47 2.95 -21.79 -2.60
CA GLY A 47 2.46 -20.56 -3.19
C GLY A 47 2.50 -19.34 -2.26
N LEU A 48 3.28 -19.37 -1.21
CA LEU A 48 3.35 -18.32 -0.19
C LEU A 48 4.38 -17.22 -0.52
N LEU A 49 5.34 -17.49 -1.41
CA LEU A 49 6.32 -16.56 -1.94
C LEU A 49 6.74 -17.01 -3.35
N THR A 50 7.57 -16.24 -4.02
CA THR A 50 8.23 -16.65 -5.27
C THR A 50 9.74 -16.72 -5.05
N LYS A 51 10.30 -17.92 -5.16
CA LYS A 51 11.74 -18.15 -5.08
C LYS A 51 12.44 -17.61 -6.33
N VAL A 52 13.52 -16.85 -6.11
CA VAL A 52 14.37 -16.29 -7.16
C VAL A 52 15.84 -16.66 -6.89
N HIS A 53 16.73 -16.36 -7.86
CA HIS A 53 18.15 -16.58 -7.65
C HIS A 53 18.68 -15.74 -6.47
N GLY A 54 19.26 -16.42 -5.46
CA GLY A 54 19.83 -15.79 -4.27
C GLY A 54 18.82 -15.35 -3.19
N GLY A 55 17.51 -15.64 -3.34
CA GLY A 55 16.52 -15.25 -2.35
C GLY A 55 15.07 -15.57 -2.72
N ALA A 56 14.17 -14.75 -2.24
CA ALA A 56 12.77 -14.80 -2.60
C ALA A 56 12.15 -13.41 -2.67
N ILE A 57 11.03 -13.29 -3.39
CA ILE A 57 10.20 -12.10 -3.46
C ILE A 57 8.77 -12.43 -3.01
N ALA A 58 8.07 -11.43 -2.49
CA ALA A 58 6.65 -11.59 -2.18
C ALA A 58 5.89 -11.97 -3.45
N ARG A 59 5.00 -12.94 -3.36
CA ARG A 59 4.13 -13.30 -4.48
C ARG A 59 3.14 -12.16 -4.69
N SER A 60 3.05 -11.63 -5.90
CA SER A 60 2.02 -10.65 -6.24
C SER A 60 0.64 -11.30 -6.01
N GLY A 61 -0.12 -10.80 -5.02
CA GLY A 61 -1.42 -11.34 -4.64
C GLY A 61 -1.56 -11.80 -3.19
N ILE A 62 -0.47 -11.79 -2.36
CA ILE A 62 -0.65 -11.85 -0.91
C ILE A 62 -1.02 -10.44 -0.45
N PRO A 63 -2.25 -10.21 0.02
CA PRO A 63 -2.62 -8.92 0.55
C PRO A 63 -1.79 -8.67 1.80
N VAL A 64 -0.81 -7.77 1.70
CA VAL A 64 -0.13 -7.28 2.90
C VAL A 64 -1.16 -6.41 3.62
N GLU A 65 -1.55 -6.84 4.82
CA GLU A 65 -2.49 -6.11 5.67
C GLU A 65 -2.06 -4.64 5.79
N PHE A 66 -3.03 -3.74 5.81
CA PHE A 66 -2.78 -2.30 5.94
C PHE A 66 -1.92 -1.99 7.19
N THR A 67 -2.23 -2.67 8.30
CA THR A 67 -1.52 -2.54 9.58
C THR A 67 -0.05 -2.89 9.50
N ASP A 68 0.30 -3.93 8.74
CA ASP A 68 1.69 -4.36 8.56
C ASP A 68 2.50 -3.33 7.76
N ARG A 69 1.84 -2.67 6.80
CA ARG A 69 2.44 -1.62 5.98
C ARG A 69 2.63 -0.29 6.71
N LEU A 70 1.90 -0.02 7.81
CA LEU A 70 2.01 1.25 8.54
C LEU A 70 3.44 1.55 8.97
N ASN A 71 4.14 0.53 9.47
CA ASN A 71 5.48 0.67 10.04
C ASN A 71 6.62 0.43 9.02
N THR A 72 6.28 0.18 7.75
CA THR A 72 7.25 -0.08 6.69
C THR A 72 7.60 1.21 5.94
N GLY A 73 8.90 1.55 5.84
CA GLY A 73 9.38 2.66 5.02
C GLY A 73 8.91 4.06 5.48
N ILE A 74 8.71 4.28 6.78
CA ILE A 74 8.14 5.51 7.36
C ILE A 74 8.85 6.76 6.85
N ALA A 75 10.19 6.80 6.92
CA ALA A 75 10.97 7.96 6.50
C ALA A 75 10.74 8.32 5.03
N GLY A 76 10.67 7.33 4.14
CA GLY A 76 10.37 7.54 2.73
C GLY A 76 8.96 8.09 2.49
N LYS A 77 7.96 7.58 3.22
CA LYS A 77 6.57 8.09 3.15
C LYS A 77 6.48 9.53 3.63
N GLN A 78 7.16 9.87 4.71
CA GLN A 78 7.22 11.24 5.25
C GLN A 78 7.88 12.20 4.27
N GLN A 79 9.01 11.81 3.68
CA GLN A 79 9.69 12.62 2.65
C GLN A 79 8.81 12.82 1.41
N MET A 80 8.09 11.78 1.00
CA MET A 80 7.14 11.87 -0.11
C MET A 80 6.02 12.86 0.23
N ALA A 81 5.40 12.74 1.39
CA ALA A 81 4.33 13.62 1.84
C ALA A 81 4.78 15.09 1.87
N THR A 82 5.96 15.38 2.43
CA THR A 82 6.55 16.73 2.44
C THR A 82 6.69 17.35 1.04
N LYS A 83 6.89 16.51 0.00
CA LYS A 83 6.98 17.00 -1.40
C LYS A 83 5.62 17.18 -2.05
N VAL A 84 4.61 16.42 -1.61
CA VAL A 84 3.26 16.46 -2.19
C VAL A 84 2.46 17.64 -1.65
N ILE A 85 2.53 17.93 -0.35
CA ILE A 85 1.73 18.97 0.29
C ILE A 85 1.87 20.36 -0.40
N PRO A 86 3.06 20.83 -0.77
CA PRO A 86 3.21 22.15 -1.44
C PRO A 86 2.61 22.23 -2.85
N LEU A 87 2.17 21.10 -3.42
CA LEU A 87 1.52 21.08 -4.73
C LEU A 87 0.05 21.50 -4.66
N PHE A 88 -0.57 21.35 -3.49
CA PHE A 88 -1.98 21.69 -3.30
C PHE A 88 -2.16 23.20 -3.08
N SER A 89 -3.19 23.74 -3.71
CA SER A 89 -3.61 25.13 -3.58
C SER A 89 -4.98 25.23 -2.90
N PRO A 90 -5.26 26.34 -2.19
CA PRO A 90 -6.60 26.54 -1.63
C PRO A 90 -7.71 26.41 -2.69
N GLY A 91 -8.73 25.64 -2.39
CA GLY A 91 -9.84 25.35 -3.28
C GLY A 91 -9.66 24.15 -4.20
N ASP A 92 -8.49 23.50 -4.20
CA ASP A 92 -8.27 22.30 -5.03
C ASP A 92 -9.16 21.12 -4.58
N ILE A 93 -9.58 20.36 -5.57
CA ILE A 93 -10.28 19.07 -5.40
C ILE A 93 -9.25 17.95 -5.50
N VAL A 94 -9.05 17.23 -4.40
CA VAL A 94 -8.07 16.13 -4.30
C VAL A 94 -8.80 14.80 -4.18
N LEU A 95 -8.61 13.91 -5.14
CA LEU A 95 -9.01 12.51 -5.03
C LEU A 95 -7.86 11.70 -4.44
N MET A 96 -8.06 11.18 -3.23
CA MET A 96 -7.03 10.48 -2.47
C MET A 96 -7.44 9.02 -2.26
N ASP A 97 -6.73 8.11 -2.92
CA ASP A 97 -6.89 6.66 -2.76
C ASP A 97 -6.34 6.18 -1.43
N GLY A 98 -6.70 4.97 -1.03
CA GLY A 98 -6.19 4.32 0.17
C GLY A 98 -4.69 4.01 0.10
N GLY A 99 -4.17 3.55 1.22
CA GLY A 99 -2.77 3.14 1.37
C GLY A 99 -2.01 3.93 2.42
N THR A 100 -0.98 3.29 2.98
CA THR A 100 -0.22 3.87 4.10
C THR A 100 0.65 5.05 3.70
N SER A 101 1.05 5.15 2.43
CA SER A 101 1.76 6.31 1.90
C SER A 101 0.83 7.52 1.78
N ASN A 102 -0.38 7.30 1.26
CA ASN A 102 -1.40 8.34 1.13
C ASN A 102 -1.92 8.80 2.50
N LEU A 103 -2.02 7.87 3.47
CA LEU A 103 -2.30 8.23 4.85
C LEU A 103 -1.25 9.19 5.42
N GLU A 104 0.02 8.99 5.07
CA GLU A 104 1.09 9.90 5.54
C GLU A 104 0.99 11.28 4.87
N VAL A 105 0.56 11.36 3.61
CA VAL A 105 0.20 12.64 2.97
C VAL A 105 -0.95 13.31 3.74
N ALA A 106 -2.02 12.56 4.03
CA ALA A 106 -3.16 13.09 4.78
C ALA A 106 -2.78 13.65 6.17
N ARG A 107 -1.86 12.98 6.88
CA ARG A 107 -1.36 13.43 8.18
C ARG A 107 -0.59 14.76 8.13
N GLN A 108 -0.01 15.10 7.00
CA GLN A 108 0.77 16.31 6.80
C GLN A 108 -0.04 17.46 6.18
N ILE A 109 -1.30 17.24 5.81
CA ILE A 109 -2.19 18.33 5.37
C ILE A 109 -2.34 19.32 6.54
N PRO A 110 -2.06 20.62 6.33
CA PRO A 110 -2.23 21.63 7.35
C PRO A 110 -3.67 21.68 7.87
N VAL A 111 -3.84 21.92 9.18
CA VAL A 111 -5.16 21.92 9.83
C VAL A 111 -6.07 23.02 9.28
N ASP A 112 -5.51 24.10 8.74
CA ASP A 112 -6.17 25.24 8.15
C ASP A 112 -6.27 25.17 6.61
N ALA A 113 -5.88 24.04 6.00
CA ALA A 113 -5.98 23.83 4.56
C ALA A 113 -7.43 23.94 4.09
N GLU A 114 -7.64 24.63 2.97
CA GLU A 114 -8.92 24.81 2.30
C GLU A 114 -8.95 23.92 1.06
N LEU A 115 -9.39 22.66 1.22
CA LEU A 115 -9.41 21.64 0.16
C LEU A 115 -10.73 20.88 0.18
N SER A 116 -11.15 20.37 -0.99
CA SER A 116 -12.21 19.34 -1.08
C SER A 116 -11.56 17.99 -1.30
N ILE A 117 -11.62 17.09 -0.32
CA ILE A 117 -10.95 15.77 -0.37
C ILE A 117 -11.99 14.66 -0.52
N TYR A 118 -11.87 13.93 -1.61
CA TYR A 118 -12.61 12.71 -1.89
C TYR A 118 -11.73 11.51 -1.59
N THR A 119 -12.19 10.59 -0.76
CA THR A 119 -11.43 9.37 -0.45
C THR A 119 -12.35 8.18 -0.17
N ASN A 120 -11.86 6.98 -0.50
CA ASN A 120 -12.48 5.71 -0.13
C ASN A 120 -11.83 5.06 1.11
N SER A 121 -10.89 5.76 1.76
CA SER A 121 -10.04 5.21 2.83
C SER A 121 -10.54 5.61 4.22
N PHE A 122 -10.88 4.62 5.05
CA PHE A 122 -11.23 4.86 6.46
C PHE A 122 -10.10 5.53 7.26
N PRO A 123 -8.82 5.11 7.17
CA PRO A 123 -7.74 5.78 7.88
C PRO A 123 -7.56 7.24 7.51
N ILE A 124 -7.74 7.60 6.24
CA ILE A 124 -7.63 8.99 5.77
C ILE A 124 -8.79 9.82 6.33
N VAL A 125 -10.02 9.29 6.28
CA VAL A 125 -11.19 9.96 6.90
C VAL A 125 -10.94 10.22 8.39
N ASN A 126 -10.46 9.21 9.13
CA ASN A 126 -10.20 9.35 10.56
C ASN A 126 -9.18 10.47 10.89
N VAL A 127 -8.21 10.68 10.03
CA VAL A 127 -7.21 11.75 10.21
C VAL A 127 -7.80 13.12 9.88
N LEU A 128 -8.58 13.22 8.79
CA LEU A 128 -9.00 14.50 8.24
C LEU A 128 -10.35 15.01 8.78
N MET A 129 -11.17 14.16 9.40
CA MET A 129 -12.53 14.50 9.81
C MET A 129 -12.62 15.64 10.85
N HIS A 130 -11.50 16.03 11.44
CA HIS A 130 -11.45 17.13 12.42
C HIS A 130 -10.83 18.43 11.84
N HIS A 131 -10.52 18.49 10.55
CA HIS A 131 -10.00 19.69 9.90
C HIS A 131 -11.18 20.64 9.59
N PRO A 132 -11.21 21.85 10.15
CA PRO A 132 -12.41 22.71 10.11
C PRO A 132 -12.71 23.27 8.73
N ASN A 133 -11.70 23.42 7.86
CA ASN A 133 -11.83 24.06 6.55
C ASN A 133 -11.81 23.06 5.39
N LEU A 134 -11.72 21.76 5.68
CA LEU A 134 -11.78 20.73 4.65
C LEU A 134 -13.23 20.33 4.36
N GLU A 135 -13.58 20.28 3.08
CA GLU A 135 -14.75 19.52 2.64
C GLU A 135 -14.30 18.07 2.42
N LEU A 136 -14.69 17.18 3.33
CA LEU A 136 -14.30 15.77 3.29
C LEU A 136 -15.45 14.89 2.82
N ILE A 137 -15.27 14.25 1.68
CA ILE A 137 -16.26 13.37 1.05
C ILE A 137 -15.76 11.93 1.07
N PHE A 138 -16.46 11.07 1.82
CA PHE A 138 -16.16 9.65 1.87
C PHE A 138 -16.91 8.89 0.76
N LEU A 139 -16.16 8.21 -0.10
CA LEU A 139 -16.70 7.39 -1.18
C LEU A 139 -17.12 6.03 -0.60
N GLY A 140 -18.39 5.92 -0.24
CA GLY A 140 -18.96 4.71 0.33
C GLY A 140 -19.01 3.54 -0.64
N GLY A 141 -19.15 2.31 -0.11
CA GLY A 141 -19.20 1.10 -0.93
C GLY A 141 -18.99 -0.17 -0.12
N LYS A 142 -18.66 -1.29 -0.80
CA LYS A 142 -18.29 -2.54 -0.16
C LYS A 142 -16.95 -2.38 0.56
N VAL A 143 -16.90 -2.73 1.83
CA VAL A 143 -15.65 -2.66 2.62
C VAL A 143 -14.66 -3.72 2.16
N PHE A 144 -13.41 -3.32 1.93
CA PHE A 144 -12.26 -4.19 1.70
C PHE A 144 -11.33 -4.10 2.93
N PRO A 145 -11.44 -5.06 3.88
CA PRO A 145 -10.85 -4.92 5.21
C PRO A 145 -9.33 -4.86 5.22
N SER A 146 -8.64 -5.68 4.40
CA SER A 146 -7.18 -5.78 4.39
C SER A 146 -6.49 -4.47 3.98
N SER A 147 -7.15 -3.62 3.20
CA SER A 147 -6.66 -2.30 2.80
C SER A 147 -7.37 -1.14 3.52
N GLN A 148 -8.40 -1.44 4.32
CA GLN A 148 -9.23 -0.45 5.05
C GLN A 148 -9.82 0.62 4.11
N VAL A 149 -10.37 0.17 2.97
CA VAL A 149 -11.01 1.02 1.97
C VAL A 149 -12.40 0.50 1.61
N THR A 150 -13.16 1.33 0.91
CA THR A 150 -14.37 0.90 0.20
C THR A 150 -14.06 0.71 -1.28
N VAL A 151 -14.77 -0.23 -1.90
CA VAL A 151 -14.64 -0.60 -3.32
C VAL A 151 -16.01 -0.87 -3.93
N GLY A 152 -16.05 -1.08 -5.25
CA GLY A 152 -17.24 -1.52 -5.97
C GLY A 152 -17.93 -0.45 -6.78
N VAL A 153 -19.10 -0.81 -7.33
CA VAL A 153 -19.84 0.01 -8.31
C VAL A 153 -20.18 1.40 -7.80
N SER A 154 -20.54 1.55 -6.51
CA SER A 154 -20.87 2.84 -5.91
C SER A 154 -19.68 3.80 -5.90
N VAL A 155 -18.47 3.31 -5.59
CA VAL A 155 -17.24 4.10 -5.67
C VAL A 155 -16.99 4.51 -7.11
N PHE A 156 -17.07 3.57 -8.05
CA PHE A 156 -16.87 3.84 -9.47
C PHE A 156 -17.87 4.91 -10.01
N GLN A 157 -19.15 4.79 -9.67
CA GLN A 157 -20.15 5.77 -10.08
C GLN A 157 -19.87 7.17 -9.52
N ALA A 158 -19.45 7.26 -8.25
CA ALA A 158 -19.07 8.54 -7.66
C ALA A 158 -17.87 9.18 -8.40
N LEU A 159 -16.86 8.37 -8.75
CA LEU A 159 -15.69 8.85 -9.50
C LEU A 159 -16.02 9.43 -10.87
N GLN A 160 -17.08 8.97 -11.53
CA GLN A 160 -17.49 9.50 -12.83
C GLN A 160 -17.99 10.96 -12.77
N THR A 161 -18.44 11.40 -11.62
CA THR A 161 -18.98 12.75 -11.39
C THR A 161 -17.97 13.76 -10.88
N ILE A 162 -16.81 13.28 -10.40
CA ILE A 162 -15.76 14.11 -9.81
C ILE A 162 -14.81 14.58 -10.93
N ARG A 163 -14.34 15.81 -10.82
CA ARG A 163 -13.28 16.37 -11.66
C ARG A 163 -12.17 16.87 -10.73
N PRO A 164 -11.28 15.99 -10.26
CA PRO A 164 -10.24 16.37 -9.33
C PRO A 164 -9.12 17.13 -10.05
N ASP A 165 -8.54 18.10 -9.34
CA ASP A 165 -7.31 18.78 -9.75
C ASP A 165 -6.10 17.87 -9.52
N TRP A 166 -6.17 17.03 -8.47
CA TRP A 166 -5.12 16.10 -8.08
C TRP A 166 -5.66 14.70 -7.82
N LEU A 167 -4.92 13.70 -8.33
CA LEU A 167 -5.11 12.30 -7.98
C LEU A 167 -3.89 11.79 -7.20
N VAL A 168 -4.08 11.46 -5.92
CA VAL A 168 -3.08 10.82 -5.06
C VAL A 168 -3.38 9.33 -5.04
N LEU A 169 -2.75 8.61 -5.96
CA LEU A 169 -3.02 7.19 -6.21
C LEU A 169 -2.10 6.29 -5.38
N GLY A 170 -2.69 5.31 -4.71
CA GLY A 170 -1.97 4.22 -4.05
C GLY A 170 -1.56 3.15 -5.07
N ILE A 171 -0.26 2.95 -5.26
CA ILE A 171 0.27 1.94 -6.18
C ILE A 171 1.16 0.95 -5.45
N SER A 172 1.12 -0.32 -5.86
CA SER A 172 1.98 -1.36 -5.29
C SER A 172 3.29 -1.50 -6.04
N ASN A 173 3.27 -1.38 -7.35
CA ASN A 173 4.46 -1.51 -8.19
C ASN A 173 4.38 -0.58 -9.40
N VAL A 174 5.56 -0.15 -9.87
CA VAL A 174 5.75 0.55 -11.14
C VAL A 174 6.68 -0.28 -12.01
N HIS A 175 6.22 -0.68 -13.18
CA HIS A 175 7.03 -1.41 -14.14
C HIS A 175 7.30 -0.53 -15.38
N PRO A 176 8.56 -0.43 -15.87
CA PRO A 176 8.92 0.46 -16.98
C PRO A 176 8.12 0.24 -18.27
N HIS A 177 7.70 -1.00 -18.53
CA HIS A 177 6.98 -1.38 -19.74
C HIS A 177 5.50 -1.70 -19.53
N GLN A 178 5.08 -1.99 -18.28
CA GLN A 178 3.70 -2.39 -17.96
C GLN A 178 2.94 -1.29 -17.22
N GLY A 179 3.61 -0.21 -16.84
CA GLY A 179 3.02 0.89 -16.10
C GLY A 179 2.77 0.57 -14.63
N LEU A 180 1.67 1.08 -14.10
CA LEU A 180 1.27 0.90 -12.71
C LEU A 180 0.56 -0.43 -12.53
N THR A 181 0.92 -1.16 -11.48
CA THR A 181 0.26 -2.42 -11.13
C THR A 181 -0.20 -2.41 -9.68
N GLY A 182 -1.38 -2.97 -9.44
CA GLY A 182 -1.97 -3.17 -8.12
C GLY A 182 -2.09 -4.65 -7.78
N PRO A 183 -2.28 -5.01 -6.51
CA PRO A 183 -2.41 -6.39 -6.07
C PRO A 183 -3.75 -7.02 -6.48
N ASP A 184 -4.78 -6.21 -6.72
CA ASP A 184 -6.14 -6.64 -7.03
C ASP A 184 -6.80 -5.62 -7.96
N SER A 185 -7.48 -6.11 -9.00
CA SER A 185 -8.25 -5.27 -9.93
C SER A 185 -9.38 -4.50 -9.25
N ASP A 186 -9.95 -5.06 -8.16
CA ASP A 186 -11.03 -4.45 -7.40
C ASP A 186 -10.55 -3.32 -6.48
N CYS A 187 -9.25 -3.26 -6.17
CA CYS A 187 -8.63 -2.23 -5.32
C CYS A 187 -8.17 -0.99 -6.08
N LEU A 188 -8.17 -1.02 -7.40
CA LEU A 188 -7.74 0.12 -8.20
C LEU A 188 -8.93 1.07 -8.39
N LEU A 189 -8.84 2.28 -7.82
CA LEU A 189 -9.72 3.40 -8.20
C LEU A 189 -9.53 3.80 -9.67
N TYR A 190 -8.51 3.24 -10.31
CA TYR A 190 -8.13 3.55 -11.67
C TYR A 190 -8.23 2.29 -12.56
N THR A 191 -9.29 2.20 -13.32
CA THR A 191 -9.28 1.50 -14.60
C THR A 191 -9.13 2.56 -15.67
N SER A 192 -7.90 2.79 -16.15
CA SER A 192 -7.69 3.60 -17.35
C SER A 192 -8.34 2.92 -18.53
N PRO A 193 -9.26 3.57 -19.22
CA PRO A 193 -9.47 3.21 -20.62
C PRO A 193 -8.22 3.68 -21.36
N SER A 194 -7.50 2.72 -21.90
CA SER A 194 -6.46 2.93 -22.92
C SER A 194 -7.08 3.57 -24.13
#